data_e04f1f6a105a702976ac65154aff8f28
#
_entry.id   e04f1f6a105a702976ac65154aff8f28
#
_cell.length_a   1.000
_cell.length_b   1.000
_cell.length_c   1.000
_cell.angle_alpha   90.00
_cell.angle_beta   90.00
_cell.angle_gamma   90.00
#
_symmetry.space_group_name_H-M   'P 1'
#
loop_
_entity.id
_entity.type
_entity.pdbx_description
1 polymer ?
#
loop_
_entity_poly.entity_id
_entity_poly.type
_entity_poly.pdbx_seq_one_letter_code
_entity_poly.pdbx_strand_id
1 'polypeptide(L)'
;MIISELRLSALDHAQLQAWVTRPADDPYRLHRFTLVPDHELGRVAAVIGVMNTAPRGELEYDDWLITPEMVASWQQEQLKTGWQRLLYAAEHLPTAEFVAFSEVGWHPQRAALVDQQGTAVRADHRGRGLGKWVKAAILLDLPTHNPQGRKVTTGNADENAAMLGIDRALGFAPAFHRMEWQGQTTELVARSEVRQEQAASFSY
;
A
#
# COMPACT_ATOMS: atom_id res chain seq x y z
N MET A 1 1.17 -7.39 -12.78
CA MET A 1 0.48 -6.79 -11.61
C MET A 1 -0.96 -6.49 -11.96
N ILE A 2 -1.90 -6.88 -11.12
CA ILE A 2 -3.33 -6.58 -11.25
C ILE A 2 -3.61 -5.25 -10.54
N ILE A 3 -4.18 -4.31 -11.28
CA ILE A 3 -4.74 -3.08 -10.70
C ILE A 3 -6.23 -3.31 -10.52
N SER A 4 -6.70 -3.13 -9.28
CA SER A 4 -8.09 -3.34 -8.88
C SER A 4 -8.67 -2.05 -8.32
N GLU A 5 -9.98 -1.87 -8.48
CA GLU A 5 -10.71 -0.69 -8.04
C GLU A 5 -11.89 -1.09 -7.14
N LEU A 6 -12.14 -0.27 -6.13
CA LEU A 6 -13.26 -0.38 -5.22
C LEU A 6 -14.06 0.93 -5.26
N ARG A 7 -15.35 0.86 -5.51
CA ARG A 7 -16.26 2.01 -5.34
C ARG A 7 -16.68 2.09 -3.88
N LEU A 8 -16.41 3.22 -3.23
CA LEU A 8 -16.74 3.41 -1.80
C LEU A 8 -18.24 3.33 -1.52
N SER A 9 -19.09 3.63 -2.50
CA SER A 9 -20.54 3.47 -2.38
C SER A 9 -21.02 2.01 -2.41
N ALA A 10 -20.14 1.06 -2.76
CA ALA A 10 -20.45 -0.36 -2.83
C ALA A 10 -19.90 -1.15 -1.62
N LEU A 11 -19.37 -0.45 -0.62
CA LEU A 11 -18.82 -1.09 0.58
C LEU A 11 -19.90 -1.82 1.38
N ASP A 12 -19.61 -3.05 1.76
CA ASP A 12 -20.40 -3.78 2.76
C ASP A 12 -19.96 -3.34 4.17
N HIS A 13 -20.65 -2.35 4.71
CA HIS A 13 -20.36 -1.81 6.04
C HIS A 13 -20.53 -2.86 7.15
N ALA A 14 -21.46 -3.81 7.02
CA ALA A 14 -21.65 -4.88 8.00
C ALA A 14 -20.43 -5.81 8.04
N GLN A 15 -19.89 -6.16 6.86
CA GLN A 15 -18.67 -6.94 6.75
C GLN A 15 -17.46 -6.19 7.32
N LEU A 16 -17.32 -4.89 7.01
CA LEU A 16 -16.23 -4.07 7.56
C LEU A 16 -16.30 -4.01 9.08
N GLN A 17 -17.49 -3.80 9.65
CA GLN A 17 -17.70 -3.81 11.10
C GLN A 17 -17.33 -5.16 11.72
N ALA A 18 -17.72 -6.26 11.09
CA ALA A 18 -17.32 -7.59 11.55
C ALA A 18 -15.80 -7.79 11.52
N TRP A 19 -15.11 -7.23 10.53
CA TRP A 19 -13.66 -7.35 10.42
C TRP A 19 -12.87 -6.48 11.40
N VAL A 20 -13.44 -5.36 11.87
CA VAL A 20 -12.80 -4.51 12.87
C VAL A 20 -13.16 -4.91 14.30
N THR A 21 -14.16 -5.74 14.49
CA THR A 21 -14.54 -6.27 15.79
C THR A 21 -13.55 -7.36 16.22
N ARG A 22 -12.91 -7.19 17.38
CA ARG A 22 -11.94 -8.12 17.92
C ARG A 22 -12.36 -8.55 19.34
N PRO A 23 -11.96 -9.75 19.81
CA PRO A 23 -12.18 -10.16 21.19
C PRO A 23 -11.61 -9.16 22.21
N ALA A 24 -12.19 -9.10 23.41
CA ALA A 24 -11.73 -8.16 24.45
C ALA A 24 -10.33 -8.48 24.97
N ASP A 25 -9.91 -9.73 24.90
CA ASP A 25 -8.60 -10.26 25.28
C ASP A 25 -7.61 -10.34 24.13
N ASP A 26 -7.95 -9.75 22.98
CA ASP A 26 -7.08 -9.72 21.80
C ASP A 26 -5.75 -9.01 22.12
N PRO A 27 -4.58 -9.66 21.84
CA PRO A 27 -3.28 -9.06 22.12
C PRO A 27 -2.87 -7.94 21.18
N TYR A 28 -3.79 -7.41 20.37
CA TYR A 28 -3.51 -6.38 19.40
C TYR A 28 -4.32 -5.11 19.64
N ARG A 29 -3.72 -3.95 19.28
CA ARG A 29 -4.35 -2.63 19.32
C ARG A 29 -4.11 -1.90 18.00
N LEU A 30 -5.13 -1.19 17.50
CA LEU A 30 -4.97 -0.31 16.35
C LEU A 30 -4.49 1.08 16.75
N HIS A 31 -3.56 1.58 15.99
CA HIS A 31 -3.12 2.97 15.99
C HIS A 31 -3.43 3.60 14.64
N ARG A 32 -3.89 4.84 14.66
CA ARG A 32 -4.21 5.63 13.48
C ARG A 32 -3.27 6.83 13.39
N PHE A 33 -2.74 7.08 12.19
CA PHE A 33 -1.87 8.23 11.91
C PHE A 33 -2.31 8.93 10.62
N THR A 34 -2.50 10.22 10.69
CA THR A 34 -2.47 11.14 9.54
C THR A 34 -1.08 11.73 9.39
N LEU A 35 -0.42 11.99 10.52
CA LEU A 35 1.01 12.24 10.68
C LEU A 35 1.53 11.36 11.80
N VAL A 36 2.67 10.76 11.61
CA VAL A 36 3.33 9.91 12.62
C VAL A 36 4.11 10.80 13.57
N PRO A 37 3.86 10.78 14.88
CA PRO A 37 4.64 11.56 15.83
C PRO A 37 6.07 11.02 15.94
N ASP A 38 7.03 11.87 16.29
CA ASP A 38 8.46 11.56 16.27
C ASP A 38 8.82 10.28 17.03
N HIS A 39 8.19 10.06 18.20
CA HIS A 39 8.45 8.87 19.02
C HIS A 39 7.93 7.56 18.40
N GLU A 40 7.08 7.62 17.37
CA GLU A 40 6.55 6.45 16.66
C GLU A 40 7.24 6.19 15.32
N LEU A 41 8.08 7.12 14.84
CA LEU A 41 8.73 7.00 13.53
C LEU A 41 9.49 5.68 13.37
N GLY A 42 10.21 5.25 14.41
CA GLY A 42 10.98 4.00 14.40
C GLY A 42 10.08 2.77 14.26
N ARG A 43 8.97 2.72 15.01
CA ARG A 43 8.01 1.62 14.97
C ARG A 43 7.29 1.55 13.61
N VAL A 44 6.93 2.71 13.08
CA VAL A 44 6.30 2.81 11.74
C VAL A 44 7.29 2.44 10.65
N ALA A 45 8.53 2.90 10.70
CA ALA A 45 9.57 2.51 9.76
C ALA A 45 9.77 0.98 9.73
N ALA A 46 9.84 0.36 10.91
CA ALA A 46 10.00 -1.10 11.05
C ALA A 46 8.83 -1.87 10.39
N VAL A 47 7.58 -1.45 10.63
CA VAL A 47 6.42 -2.15 10.05
C VAL A 47 6.28 -1.91 8.56
N ILE A 48 6.64 -0.74 8.04
CA ILE A 48 6.68 -0.48 6.58
C ILE A 48 7.74 -1.37 5.93
N GLY A 49 8.89 -1.58 6.57
CA GLY A 49 9.95 -2.47 6.09
C GLY A 49 9.49 -3.93 5.88
N VAL A 50 8.39 -4.35 6.50
CA VAL A 50 7.77 -5.68 6.26
C VAL A 50 7.34 -5.84 4.78
N MET A 51 7.12 -4.74 4.04
CA MET A 51 6.83 -4.78 2.60
C MET A 51 7.92 -5.48 1.78
N ASN A 52 9.17 -5.53 2.26
CA ASN A 52 10.25 -6.29 1.61
C ASN A 52 9.97 -7.80 1.53
N THR A 53 9.03 -8.30 2.34
CA THR A 53 8.59 -9.71 2.30
C THR A 53 7.39 -9.96 1.37
N ALA A 54 6.89 -8.93 0.69
CA ALA A 54 5.80 -9.07 -0.26
C ALA A 54 6.28 -9.75 -1.57
N PRO A 55 5.42 -10.52 -2.25
CA PRO A 55 5.74 -11.05 -3.57
C PRO A 55 6.07 -9.94 -4.57
N ARG A 56 7.16 -10.09 -5.31
CA ARG A 56 7.69 -9.08 -6.26
C ARG A 56 7.62 -9.54 -7.73
N GLY A 57 7.05 -10.74 -7.97
CA GLY A 57 7.08 -11.37 -9.28
C GLY A 57 8.51 -11.69 -9.71
N GLU A 58 8.79 -11.51 -11.00
CA GLU A 58 10.12 -11.74 -11.60
C GLU A 58 11.04 -10.50 -11.55
N LEU A 59 10.58 -9.41 -10.95
CA LEU A 59 11.38 -8.18 -10.87
C LEU A 59 12.40 -8.25 -9.73
N GLU A 60 13.62 -7.85 -10.04
CA GLU A 60 14.72 -7.77 -9.10
C GLU A 60 14.73 -6.38 -8.44
N TYR A 61 14.44 -6.33 -7.16
CA TYR A 61 14.53 -5.13 -6.33
C TYR A 61 15.39 -5.42 -5.10
N ASP A 62 16.27 -4.49 -4.79
CA ASP A 62 16.94 -4.49 -3.49
C ASP A 62 15.93 -4.23 -2.37
N ASP A 63 16.18 -4.79 -1.19
CA ASP A 63 15.40 -4.50 -0.01
C ASP A 63 15.60 -3.04 0.41
N TRP A 64 14.50 -2.36 0.69
CA TRP A 64 14.55 -1.00 1.16
C TRP A 64 14.78 -0.97 2.67
N LEU A 65 15.88 -0.38 3.08
CA LEU A 65 16.09 -0.04 4.49
C LEU A 65 15.25 1.19 4.83
N ILE A 66 14.05 0.98 5.33
CA ILE A 66 13.18 2.06 5.76
C ILE A 66 13.65 2.56 7.12
N THR A 67 14.03 3.84 7.19
CA THR A 67 14.50 4.47 8.43
C THR A 67 13.48 5.47 8.99
N PRO A 68 13.57 5.82 10.29
CA PRO A 68 12.72 6.88 10.87
C PRO A 68 12.83 8.20 10.13
N GLU A 69 14.04 8.57 9.67
CA GLU A 69 14.32 9.79 8.92
C GLU A 69 13.63 9.79 7.56
N MET A 70 13.56 8.63 6.90
CA MET A 70 12.81 8.48 5.65
C MET A 70 11.31 8.71 5.87
N VAL A 71 10.73 8.12 6.92
CA VAL A 71 9.31 8.33 7.26
C VAL A 71 9.05 9.81 7.56
N ALA A 72 9.92 10.47 8.32
CA ALA A 72 9.84 11.91 8.59
C ALA A 72 9.94 12.74 7.29
N SER A 73 10.87 12.40 6.40
CA SER A 73 11.05 13.07 5.11
C SER A 73 9.80 12.91 4.22
N TRP A 74 9.22 11.73 4.14
CA TRP A 74 7.97 11.50 3.39
C TRP A 74 6.81 12.33 3.94
N GLN A 75 6.72 12.49 5.27
CA GLN A 75 5.71 13.37 5.88
C GLN A 75 5.93 14.84 5.53
N GLN A 76 7.16 15.31 5.53
CA GLN A 76 7.48 16.68 5.12
C GLN A 76 7.12 16.92 3.65
N GLU A 77 7.41 15.97 2.77
CA GLU A 77 7.03 16.06 1.36
C GLU A 77 5.51 16.03 1.17
N GLN A 78 4.82 15.18 1.92
CA GLN A 78 3.35 15.14 1.97
C GLN A 78 2.78 16.52 2.34
N LEU A 79 3.31 17.15 3.38
CA LEU A 79 2.86 18.48 3.82
C LEU A 79 3.12 19.57 2.75
N LYS A 80 4.28 19.52 2.08
CA LYS A 80 4.64 20.48 1.02
C LYS A 80 3.77 20.34 -0.22
N THR A 81 3.47 19.12 -0.62
CA THR A 81 2.70 18.81 -1.84
C THR A 81 1.19 18.84 -1.61
N GLY A 82 0.74 18.87 -0.34
CA GLY A 82 -0.67 18.85 0.03
C GLY A 82 -1.32 17.46 -0.02
N TRP A 83 -0.54 16.39 -0.25
CA TRP A 83 -1.05 15.03 -0.15
C TRP A 83 -1.59 14.76 1.25
N GLN A 84 -2.68 14.01 1.30
CA GLN A 84 -3.27 13.52 2.54
C GLN A 84 -3.01 12.02 2.66
N ARG A 85 -2.87 11.56 3.90
CA ARG A 85 -2.54 10.18 4.22
C ARG A 85 -3.35 9.71 5.41
N LEU A 86 -3.73 8.44 5.38
CA LEU A 86 -4.28 7.74 6.53
C LEU A 86 -3.58 6.39 6.64
N LEU A 87 -2.88 6.18 7.74
CA LEU A 87 -2.17 4.95 8.06
C LEU A 87 -2.77 4.33 9.32
N TYR A 88 -3.05 3.02 9.26
CA TYR A 88 -3.37 2.20 10.41
C TYR A 88 -2.27 1.18 10.66
N ALA A 89 -1.82 1.09 11.90
CA ALA A 89 -0.85 0.09 12.34
C ALA A 89 -1.43 -0.74 13.49
N ALA A 90 -1.23 -2.06 13.46
CA ALA A 90 -1.62 -2.95 14.53
C ALA A 90 -0.41 -3.22 15.43
N GLU A 91 -0.51 -2.78 16.67
CA GLU A 91 0.45 -3.05 17.73
C GLU A 91 0.20 -4.44 18.34
N HIS A 92 1.24 -5.21 18.55
CA HIS A 92 1.22 -6.41 19.39
C HIS A 92 1.56 -6.00 20.82
N LEU A 93 0.57 -5.98 21.71
CA LEU A 93 0.69 -5.46 23.08
C LEU A 93 1.82 -6.07 23.89
N PRO A 94 2.07 -7.42 23.84
CA PRO A 94 3.16 -8.02 24.60
C PRO A 94 4.57 -7.54 24.24
N THR A 95 4.79 -7.12 22.96
CA THR A 95 6.12 -6.66 22.50
C THR A 95 6.16 -5.17 22.24
N ALA A 96 5.01 -4.50 22.28
CA ALA A 96 4.85 -3.09 21.91
C ALA A 96 5.34 -2.75 20.48
N GLU A 97 5.39 -3.74 19.57
CA GLU A 97 5.81 -3.56 18.17
C GLU A 97 4.60 -3.43 17.25
N PHE A 98 4.73 -2.63 16.18
CA PHE A 98 3.78 -2.69 15.08
C PHE A 98 4.07 -3.91 14.20
N VAL A 99 3.07 -4.75 14.00
CA VAL A 99 3.21 -6.04 13.30
C VAL A 99 2.38 -6.14 12.03
N ALA A 100 1.51 -5.18 11.80
CA ALA A 100 0.77 -5.02 10.56
C ALA A 100 0.48 -3.56 10.30
N PHE A 101 0.36 -3.17 9.04
CA PHE A 101 -0.10 -1.84 8.66
C PHE A 101 -0.88 -1.87 7.36
N SER A 102 -1.64 -0.81 7.14
CA SER A 102 -2.22 -0.45 5.85
C SER A 102 -2.25 1.07 5.73
N GLU A 103 -2.15 1.56 4.51
CA GLU A 103 -2.05 2.98 4.24
C GLU A 103 -2.82 3.34 2.98
N VAL A 104 -3.52 4.48 3.01
CA VAL A 104 -4.11 5.12 1.83
C VAL A 104 -3.64 6.56 1.72
N GLY A 105 -3.61 7.08 0.49
CA GLY A 105 -3.29 8.47 0.22
C GLY A 105 -4.20 9.07 -0.83
N TRP A 106 -4.35 10.39 -0.80
CA TRP A 106 -5.09 11.14 -1.82
C TRP A 106 -4.60 12.59 -1.89
N HIS A 107 -4.85 13.23 -3.02
CA HIS A 107 -4.60 14.66 -3.16
C HIS A 107 -5.92 15.43 -3.18
N PRO A 108 -6.07 16.54 -2.41
CA PRO A 108 -7.34 17.28 -2.33
C PRO A 108 -7.90 17.75 -3.67
N GLN A 109 -7.02 18.09 -4.64
CA GLN A 109 -7.44 18.46 -6.00
C GLN A 109 -8.04 17.29 -6.79
N ARG A 110 -7.81 16.05 -6.37
CA ARG A 110 -8.37 14.82 -6.94
C ARG A 110 -8.96 13.92 -5.86
N ALA A 111 -9.61 14.51 -4.86
CA ALA A 111 -10.09 13.84 -3.65
C ALA A 111 -11.00 12.63 -3.92
N ALA A 112 -11.67 12.59 -5.08
CA ALA A 112 -12.49 11.44 -5.49
C ALA A 112 -11.68 10.14 -5.68
N LEU A 113 -10.37 10.26 -5.95
CA LEU A 113 -9.46 9.13 -6.18
C LEU A 113 -8.58 8.95 -4.95
N VAL A 114 -8.60 7.74 -4.41
CA VAL A 114 -7.80 7.33 -3.25
C VAL A 114 -6.89 6.19 -3.69
N ASP A 115 -5.61 6.31 -3.40
CA ASP A 115 -4.62 5.30 -3.70
C ASP A 115 -4.35 4.45 -2.45
N GLN A 116 -4.68 3.16 -2.50
CA GLN A 116 -4.23 2.20 -1.51
C GLN A 116 -2.73 1.99 -1.70
N GLN A 117 -1.99 2.38 -0.71
CA GLN A 117 -0.55 2.20 -0.64
C GLN A 117 -0.21 0.82 -0.04
N GLY A 118 0.89 0.71 0.69
CA GLY A 118 1.33 -0.53 1.31
C GLY A 118 0.30 -1.15 2.26
N THR A 119 0.26 -2.46 2.27
CA THR A 119 -0.39 -3.28 3.30
C THR A 119 0.49 -4.49 3.56
N ALA A 120 0.92 -4.69 4.79
CA ALA A 120 1.70 -5.87 5.16
C ALA A 120 1.38 -6.36 6.56
N VAL A 121 1.65 -7.64 6.78
CA VAL A 121 1.61 -8.31 8.08
C VAL A 121 2.90 -9.08 8.26
N ARG A 122 3.58 -8.86 9.39
CA ARG A 122 4.80 -9.56 9.76
C ARG A 122 4.56 -11.08 9.76
N ALA A 123 5.50 -11.86 9.26
CA ALA A 123 5.32 -13.28 8.95
C ALA A 123 4.80 -14.10 10.15
N ASP A 124 5.35 -13.87 11.33
CA ASP A 124 4.99 -14.54 12.59
C ASP A 124 3.62 -14.13 13.16
N HIS A 125 2.99 -13.11 12.58
CA HIS A 125 1.64 -12.63 12.94
C HIS A 125 0.59 -12.86 11.84
N ARG A 126 0.95 -13.53 10.73
CA ARG A 126 0.01 -13.88 9.66
C ARG A 126 -1.03 -14.89 10.12
N GLY A 127 -2.12 -15.05 9.36
CA GLY A 127 -3.22 -15.98 9.68
C GLY A 127 -4.15 -15.52 10.80
N ARG A 128 -3.92 -14.35 11.43
CA ARG A 128 -4.68 -13.82 12.56
C ARG A 128 -5.69 -12.73 12.17
N GLY A 129 -5.96 -12.55 10.88
CA GLY A 129 -6.91 -11.57 10.38
C GLY A 129 -6.43 -10.11 10.36
N LEU A 130 -5.16 -9.84 10.73
CA LEU A 130 -4.63 -8.47 10.86
C LEU A 130 -4.68 -7.68 9.56
N GLY A 131 -4.39 -8.30 8.41
CA GLY A 131 -4.46 -7.63 7.11
C GLY A 131 -5.88 -7.15 6.76
N LYS A 132 -6.89 -7.98 7.06
CA LYS A 132 -8.31 -7.59 6.94
C LYS A 132 -8.65 -6.45 7.87
N TRP A 133 -8.20 -6.54 9.11
CA TRP A 133 -8.48 -5.58 10.17
C TRP A 133 -7.98 -4.17 9.83
N VAL A 134 -6.70 -4.02 9.46
CA VAL A 134 -6.12 -2.70 9.12
C VAL A 134 -6.76 -2.10 7.87
N LYS A 135 -7.07 -2.90 6.84
CA LYS A 135 -7.75 -2.43 5.63
C LYS A 135 -9.19 -2.02 5.91
N ALA A 136 -9.94 -2.81 6.67
CA ALA A 136 -11.31 -2.50 7.04
C ALA A 136 -11.39 -1.23 7.90
N ALA A 137 -10.48 -1.07 8.86
CA ALA A 137 -10.42 0.12 9.69
C ALA A 137 -10.21 1.41 8.87
N ILE A 138 -9.29 1.37 7.89
CA ILE A 138 -9.09 2.49 6.96
C ILE A 138 -10.37 2.81 6.19
N LEU A 139 -11.00 1.80 5.58
CA LEU A 139 -12.19 2.02 4.74
C LEU A 139 -13.39 2.56 5.53
N LEU A 140 -13.51 2.19 6.80
CA LEU A 140 -14.54 2.75 7.70
C LEU A 140 -14.27 4.21 8.09
N ASP A 141 -13.00 4.57 8.30
CA ASP A 141 -12.59 5.90 8.75
C ASP A 141 -12.37 6.89 7.59
N LEU A 142 -12.07 6.38 6.41
CA LEU A 142 -11.79 7.20 5.22
C LEU A 142 -12.83 8.27 4.92
N PRO A 143 -14.15 8.02 5.01
CA PRO A 143 -15.17 9.07 4.76
C PRO A 143 -15.09 10.25 5.72
N THR A 144 -14.59 10.04 6.95
CA THR A 144 -14.39 11.13 7.93
C THR A 144 -13.26 12.06 7.50
N HIS A 145 -12.20 11.51 6.87
CA HIS A 145 -11.02 12.25 6.44
C HIS A 145 -11.11 12.75 5.00
N ASN A 146 -11.81 12.01 4.15
CA ASN A 146 -12.04 12.33 2.74
C ASN A 146 -13.51 12.08 2.33
N PRO A 147 -14.45 12.97 2.69
CA PRO A 147 -15.87 12.82 2.33
C PRO A 147 -16.14 12.90 0.82
N GLN A 148 -15.16 13.38 0.04
CA GLN A 148 -15.24 13.44 -1.41
C GLN A 148 -14.71 12.17 -2.08
N GLY A 149 -14.11 11.23 -1.33
CA GLY A 149 -13.64 9.95 -1.85
C GLY A 149 -14.77 9.19 -2.56
N ARG A 150 -14.46 8.61 -3.72
CA ARG A 150 -15.42 7.82 -4.50
C ARG A 150 -14.87 6.45 -4.85
N LYS A 151 -13.59 6.38 -5.08
CA LYS A 151 -12.92 5.18 -5.56
C LYS A 151 -11.57 5.00 -4.89
N VAL A 152 -11.27 3.75 -4.49
CA VAL A 152 -9.95 3.33 -4.04
C VAL A 152 -9.34 2.43 -5.12
N THR A 153 -8.08 2.71 -5.49
CA THR A 153 -7.30 1.90 -6.43
C THR A 153 -6.18 1.20 -5.68
N THR A 154 -5.94 -0.06 -5.99
CA THR A 154 -4.85 -0.88 -5.42
C THR A 154 -4.12 -1.64 -6.53
N GLY A 155 -2.85 -1.96 -6.31
CA GLY A 155 -2.06 -2.82 -7.18
C GLY A 155 -1.44 -3.98 -6.40
N ASN A 156 -1.56 -5.20 -6.95
CA ASN A 156 -0.96 -6.40 -6.36
C ASN A 156 -0.24 -7.23 -7.42
N ALA A 157 0.87 -7.86 -7.04
CA ALA A 157 1.49 -8.90 -7.85
C ALA A 157 0.48 -10.05 -8.07
N ASP A 158 0.54 -10.67 -9.24
CA ASP A 158 -0.42 -11.73 -9.63
C ASP A 158 -0.32 -12.95 -8.70
N GLU A 159 0.86 -13.18 -8.12
CA GLU A 159 1.14 -14.27 -7.17
C GLU A 159 0.69 -13.95 -5.73
N ASN A 160 0.30 -12.71 -5.41
CA ASN A 160 -0.10 -12.31 -4.06
C ASN A 160 -1.53 -12.75 -3.74
N ALA A 161 -1.77 -14.08 -3.76
CA ALA A 161 -3.09 -14.66 -3.55
C ALA A 161 -3.75 -14.21 -2.24
N ALA A 162 -2.95 -14.02 -1.17
CA ALA A 162 -3.46 -13.59 0.14
C ALA A 162 -4.07 -12.18 0.06
N MET A 163 -3.36 -11.21 -0.53
CA MET A 163 -3.84 -9.83 -0.65
C MET A 163 -4.98 -9.74 -1.67
N LEU A 164 -4.87 -10.43 -2.81
CA LEU A 164 -5.96 -10.51 -3.79
C LEU A 164 -7.24 -11.11 -3.20
N GLY A 165 -7.11 -12.09 -2.29
CA GLY A 165 -8.24 -12.66 -1.54
C GLY A 165 -8.91 -11.65 -0.60
N ILE A 166 -8.13 -10.84 0.12
CA ILE A 166 -8.65 -9.76 0.97
C ILE A 166 -9.34 -8.71 0.12
N ASP A 167 -8.72 -8.27 -0.97
CA ASP A 167 -9.25 -7.23 -1.85
C ASP A 167 -10.57 -7.66 -2.50
N ARG A 168 -10.66 -8.88 -3.02
CA ARG A 168 -11.93 -9.42 -3.55
C ARG A 168 -13.02 -9.43 -2.50
N ALA A 169 -12.70 -9.86 -1.28
CA ALA A 169 -13.66 -9.89 -0.18
C ALA A 169 -14.13 -8.48 0.24
N LEU A 170 -13.30 -7.45 0.05
CA LEU A 170 -13.65 -6.03 0.25
C LEU A 170 -14.47 -5.45 -0.91
N GLY A 171 -14.61 -6.18 -2.02
CA GLY A 171 -15.33 -5.72 -3.21
C GLY A 171 -14.45 -5.03 -4.26
N PHE A 172 -13.12 -5.11 -4.16
CA PHE A 172 -12.25 -4.69 -5.24
C PHE A 172 -12.42 -5.60 -6.45
N ALA A 173 -12.59 -5.01 -7.61
CA ALA A 173 -12.67 -5.70 -8.89
C ALA A 173 -11.46 -5.35 -9.77
N PRO A 174 -10.90 -6.32 -10.52
CA PRO A 174 -9.84 -6.04 -11.48
C PRO A 174 -10.28 -5.00 -12.49
N ALA A 175 -9.45 -3.97 -12.71
CA ALA A 175 -9.68 -2.90 -13.67
C ALA A 175 -8.80 -3.06 -14.91
N PHE A 176 -7.50 -3.30 -14.70
CA PHE A 176 -6.54 -3.54 -15.78
C PHE A 176 -5.28 -4.23 -15.26
N HIS A 177 -4.49 -4.76 -16.17
CA HIS A 177 -3.14 -5.26 -15.89
C HIS A 177 -2.11 -4.19 -16.22
N ARG A 178 -1.19 -3.94 -15.28
CA ARG A 178 0.00 -3.15 -15.51
C ARG A 178 1.19 -4.09 -15.70
N MET A 179 1.88 -3.96 -16.82
CA MET A 179 3.14 -4.64 -17.07
C MET A 179 4.29 -3.71 -16.70
N GLU A 180 5.25 -4.25 -15.97
CA GLU A 180 6.50 -3.57 -15.64
C GLU A 180 7.64 -4.35 -16.30
N TRP A 181 8.59 -3.62 -16.88
CA TRP A 181 9.72 -4.18 -17.58
C TRP A 181 10.99 -3.70 -16.90
N GLN A 182 11.88 -4.62 -16.64
CA GLN A 182 13.21 -4.37 -16.12
C GLN A 182 14.25 -4.82 -17.12
N GLY A 183 15.33 -4.04 -17.30
CA GLY A 183 16.43 -4.40 -18.20
C GLY A 183 17.71 -3.75 -17.74
N GLN A 184 18.84 -4.37 -18.11
CA GLN A 184 20.16 -3.81 -17.87
C GLN A 184 20.35 -2.53 -18.70
N THR A 185 20.81 -1.46 -18.08
CA THR A 185 21.00 -0.15 -18.74
C THR A 185 21.89 -0.26 -19.97
N THR A 186 22.94 -1.09 -19.90
CA THR A 186 23.86 -1.35 -21.02
C THR A 186 23.17 -1.96 -22.24
N GLU A 187 22.23 -2.90 -22.03
CA GLU A 187 21.46 -3.53 -23.11
C GLU A 187 20.45 -2.56 -23.73
N LEU A 188 19.83 -1.70 -22.89
CA LEU A 188 18.88 -0.70 -23.35
C LEU A 188 19.56 0.38 -24.21
N VAL A 189 20.76 0.83 -23.82
CA VAL A 189 21.56 1.77 -24.59
C VAL A 189 21.96 1.16 -25.94
N ALA A 190 22.50 -0.05 -25.96
CA ALA A 190 22.90 -0.73 -27.19
C ALA A 190 21.72 -0.92 -28.16
N ARG A 191 20.52 -1.27 -27.65
CA ARG A 191 19.30 -1.37 -28.50
C ARG A 191 18.84 -0.02 -29.04
N SER A 192 19.04 1.06 -28.32
CA SER A 192 18.68 2.41 -28.80
C SER A 192 19.59 2.87 -29.92
N GLU A 193 20.90 2.57 -29.83
CA GLU A 193 21.89 2.89 -30.86
C GLU A 193 21.63 2.11 -32.16
N VAL A 194 21.36 0.82 -32.08
CA VAL A 194 21.00 -0.02 -33.24
C VAL A 194 19.72 0.49 -33.93
N ARG A 195 18.71 0.95 -33.18
CA ARG A 195 17.48 1.54 -33.74
C ARG A 195 17.76 2.87 -34.45
N GLN A 196 18.65 3.70 -33.92
CA GLN A 196 19.02 4.97 -34.56
C GLN A 196 19.78 4.74 -35.88
N GLU A 197 20.71 3.77 -35.90
CA GLU A 197 21.43 3.39 -37.11
C GLU A 197 20.50 2.83 -38.20
N GLN A 198 19.55 1.96 -37.80
CA GLN A 198 18.54 1.44 -38.74
C GLN A 198 17.62 2.54 -39.27
N ALA A 199 17.17 3.48 -38.44
CA ALA A 199 16.36 4.59 -38.89
C ALA A 199 17.12 5.52 -39.84
N ALA A 200 18.40 5.75 -39.63
CA ALA A 200 19.26 6.52 -40.49
C ALA A 200 19.51 5.84 -41.85
N SER A 201 19.52 4.51 -41.92
CA SER A 201 19.71 3.76 -43.18
C SER A 201 18.51 3.69 -44.07
N PHE A 202 17.30 4.06 -43.59
CA PHE A 202 16.05 4.16 -44.40
C PHE A 202 15.76 5.56 -44.94
N SER A 203 16.67 6.52 -44.77
CA SER A 203 16.51 7.92 -45.18
C SER A 203 17.26 8.25 -46.46
N TYR A 204 17.45 7.30 -47.41
CA TYR A 204 17.99 7.51 -48.77
C TYR A 204 17.06 6.96 -49.82
#